data_dee9dcbb3e8f74abf979e07912b31094
#
_entry.id   dee9dcbb3e8f74abf979e07912b31094
#
_cell.length_a   1.000
_cell.length_b   1.000
_cell.length_c   1.000
_cell.angle_alpha   90.00
_cell.angle_beta   90.00
_cell.angle_gamma   90.00
#
_symmetry.space_group_name_H-M   'P 1'
#
loop_
_entity.id
_entity.type
_entity.pdbx_description
1 polymer ?
#
loop_
_entity_poly.entity_id
_entity_poly.type
_entity_poly.pdbx_seq_one_letter_code
_entity_poly.pdbx_strand_id
1 'polypeptide(L)'
;MIPLSTPRSVYLKKRRDAFFAAGRCTGCGTPREDLTRRYCRRCLDYSNAITTRRSRRRKAEGKCPRCGGLPKEGRQQCAVCLAHWSRRVQEERVRLRQIVLEHYGAACACCGESLQEFLTVDHVNGDGHLRRQQGTDQSGVAWYRQIIRNGFPQDLQLLCWNCNEAKRIYGTCPHHLI
;
A
#
# COMPACT_ATOMS: atom_id res chain seq x y z
N MET A 1 0.80 35.01 26.04
CA MET A 1 1.01 34.28 27.29
C MET A 1 0.41 32.87 27.16
N ILE A 2 1.18 31.82 27.30
CA ILE A 2 0.70 30.43 27.26
C ILE A 2 0.31 30.06 28.70
N PRO A 3 -0.90 29.53 28.93
CA PRO A 3 -1.31 29.15 30.28
C PRO A 3 -0.35 28.06 30.82
N LEU A 4 0.19 28.25 32.00
CA LEU A 4 1.14 27.40 32.72
C LEU A 4 0.64 25.97 33.01
N SER A 5 -0.63 25.66 32.70
CA SER A 5 -1.29 24.37 32.96
C SER A 5 -1.38 23.44 31.76
N THR A 6 -0.89 23.83 30.56
CA THR A 6 -1.01 22.96 29.38
C THR A 6 0.09 21.92 29.37
N PRO A 7 -0.22 20.60 29.38
CA PRO A 7 0.80 19.55 29.28
C PRO A 7 1.70 19.77 28.04
N ARG A 8 3.02 19.61 28.24
CA ARG A 8 4.03 19.79 27.17
C ARG A 8 3.65 19.08 25.86
N SER A 9 3.02 17.93 25.94
CA SER A 9 2.54 17.13 24.79
C SER A 9 1.46 17.85 23.99
N VAL A 10 0.51 18.52 24.66
CA VAL A 10 -0.59 19.27 24.04
C VAL A 10 -0.04 20.53 23.36
N TYR A 11 0.85 21.25 24.03
CA TYR A 11 1.53 22.41 23.44
C TYR A 11 2.31 22.04 22.18
N LEU A 12 3.12 20.98 22.23
CA LEU A 12 3.90 20.52 21.07
C LEU A 12 3.01 20.05 19.92
N LYS A 13 1.85 19.46 20.21
CA LYS A 13 0.87 19.08 19.20
C LYS A 13 0.29 20.33 18.52
N LYS A 14 -0.22 21.30 19.28
CA LYS A 14 -0.76 22.57 18.76
C LYS A 14 0.25 23.30 17.89
N ARG A 15 1.50 23.42 18.33
CA ARG A 15 2.60 24.03 17.56
C ARG A 15 2.83 23.33 16.23
N ARG A 16 2.85 22.00 16.22
CA ARG A 16 3.07 21.20 14.99
C ARG A 16 1.91 21.36 14.02
N ASP A 17 0.68 21.41 14.53
CA ASP A 17 -0.51 21.58 13.70
C ASP A 17 -0.56 22.98 13.11
N ALA A 18 -0.20 24.02 13.88
CA ALA A 18 -0.06 25.39 13.38
C ALA A 18 1.03 25.52 12.29
N PHE A 19 2.19 24.88 12.48
CA PHE A 19 3.22 24.87 11.44
C PHE A 19 2.74 24.17 10.18
N PHE A 20 2.03 23.05 10.33
CA PHE A 20 1.49 22.31 9.18
C PHE A 20 0.48 23.17 8.40
N ALA A 21 -0.46 23.82 9.08
CA ALA A 21 -1.46 24.71 8.47
C ALA A 21 -0.81 25.91 7.75
N ALA A 22 0.27 26.45 8.30
CA ALA A 22 1.04 27.54 7.71
C ALA A 22 2.00 27.14 6.58
N GLY A 23 1.91 25.90 6.05
CA GLY A 23 2.82 25.41 5.01
C GLY A 23 4.28 25.21 5.49
N ARG A 24 4.51 25.12 6.81
CA ARG A 24 5.84 25.01 7.41
C ARG A 24 6.13 23.58 7.90
N CYS A 25 7.41 23.23 7.91
CA CYS A 25 7.89 21.96 8.42
C CYS A 25 7.57 21.80 9.91
N THR A 26 6.89 20.75 10.30
CA THR A 26 6.50 20.48 11.69
C THR A 26 7.70 20.17 12.60
N GLY A 27 8.87 19.86 12.03
CA GLY A 27 10.10 19.61 12.77
C GLY A 27 10.92 20.88 13.03
N CYS A 28 11.20 21.66 12.01
CA CYS A 28 12.11 22.84 12.10
C CYS A 28 11.45 24.18 11.81
N GLY A 29 10.19 24.22 11.35
CA GLY A 29 9.47 25.46 11.06
C GLY A 29 9.85 26.16 9.75
N THR A 30 10.77 25.61 8.93
CA THR A 30 11.08 26.18 7.61
C THR A 30 9.92 25.96 6.63
N PRO A 31 9.75 26.82 5.59
CA PRO A 31 8.79 26.57 4.52
C PRO A 31 8.98 25.17 3.89
N ARG A 32 7.88 24.56 3.45
CA ARG A 32 7.90 23.25 2.77
C ARG A 32 7.70 23.44 1.27
N GLU A 33 8.53 22.76 0.48
CA GLU A 33 8.36 22.69 -0.98
C GLU A 33 7.17 21.79 -1.36
N ASP A 34 6.99 20.68 -0.62
CA ASP A 34 5.88 19.74 -0.80
C ASP A 34 4.88 19.89 0.37
N LEU A 35 3.73 20.50 0.07
CA LEU A 35 2.68 20.78 1.08
C LEU A 35 1.93 19.51 1.52
N THR A 36 2.05 18.40 0.80
CA THR A 36 1.43 17.12 1.19
C THR A 36 2.19 16.45 2.33
N ARG A 37 3.48 16.79 2.52
CA ARG A 37 4.35 16.20 3.55
C ARG A 37 4.40 17.07 4.80
N ARG A 38 4.55 16.46 5.95
CA ARG A 38 4.66 17.19 7.24
C ARG A 38 6.06 17.76 7.49
N TYR A 39 7.10 17.21 6.86
CA TYR A 39 8.51 17.55 7.08
C TYR A 39 9.16 18.04 5.78
N CYS A 40 10.06 19.05 5.89
CA CYS A 40 10.95 19.40 4.80
C CYS A 40 11.95 18.27 4.51
N ARG A 41 12.58 18.31 3.33
CA ARG A 41 13.52 17.26 2.90
C ARG A 41 14.60 16.98 3.94
N ARG A 42 15.25 18.02 4.48
CA ARG A 42 16.30 17.88 5.49
C ARG A 42 15.83 17.17 6.76
N CYS A 43 14.64 17.52 7.29
CA CYS A 43 14.11 16.86 8.48
C CYS A 43 13.69 15.41 8.21
N LEU A 44 13.19 15.12 7.01
CA LEU A 44 12.86 13.76 6.59
C LEU A 44 14.11 12.89 6.49
N ASP A 45 15.16 13.40 5.83
CA ASP A 45 16.43 12.67 5.65
C ASP A 45 17.11 12.41 7.01
N TYR A 46 17.10 13.40 7.91
CA TYR A 46 17.60 13.23 9.29
C TYR A 46 16.81 12.16 10.07
N SER A 47 15.48 12.19 10.01
CA SER A 47 14.61 11.20 10.65
C SER A 47 14.84 9.79 10.09
N ASN A 48 14.99 9.68 8.77
CA ASN A 48 15.28 8.42 8.10
C ASN A 48 16.65 7.87 8.51
N ALA A 49 17.68 8.72 8.58
CA ALA A 49 19.02 8.33 9.00
C ALA A 49 19.03 7.78 10.44
N ILE A 50 18.35 8.46 11.39
CA ILE A 50 18.21 7.99 12.77
C ILE A 50 17.49 6.65 12.82
N THR A 51 16.38 6.52 12.10
CA THR A 51 15.58 5.29 12.07
C THR A 51 16.37 4.12 11.51
N THR A 52 17.09 4.35 10.41
CA THR A 52 17.97 3.36 9.79
C THR A 52 19.10 2.94 10.71
N ARG A 53 19.78 3.90 11.37
CA ARG A 53 20.86 3.61 12.34
C ARG A 53 20.32 2.77 13.52
N ARG A 54 19.16 3.14 14.06
CA ARG A 54 18.51 2.40 15.15
C ARG A 54 18.15 0.97 14.74
N SER A 55 17.58 0.81 13.55
CA SER A 55 17.20 -0.49 12.98
C SER A 55 18.43 -1.39 12.78
N ARG A 56 19.51 -0.84 12.21
CA ARG A 56 20.78 -1.57 11.99
C ARG A 56 21.39 -2.02 13.32
N ARG A 57 21.44 -1.14 14.33
CA ARG A 57 21.94 -1.47 15.66
C ARG A 57 21.14 -2.62 16.30
N ARG A 58 19.81 -2.51 16.31
CA ARG A 58 18.93 -3.57 16.85
C ARG A 58 19.13 -4.91 16.14
N LYS A 59 19.25 -4.88 14.81
CA LYS A 59 19.53 -6.08 14.03
C LYS A 59 20.88 -6.73 14.43
N ALA A 60 21.93 -5.93 14.59
CA ALA A 60 23.23 -6.41 15.05
C ALA A 60 23.19 -7.00 16.47
N GLU A 61 22.30 -6.48 17.34
CA GLU A 61 22.05 -7.00 18.69
C GLU A 61 21.12 -8.24 18.70
N GLY A 62 20.77 -8.82 17.55
CA GLY A 62 19.82 -9.94 17.46
C GLY A 62 18.38 -9.58 17.86
N LYS A 63 18.01 -8.31 17.84
CA LYS A 63 16.69 -7.81 18.22
C LYS A 63 15.83 -7.46 17.00
N CYS A 64 14.52 -7.44 17.19
CA CYS A 64 13.59 -6.96 16.17
C CYS A 64 13.96 -5.54 15.71
N PRO A 65 14.26 -5.31 14.43
CA PRO A 65 14.72 -4.00 13.93
C PRO A 65 13.69 -2.89 14.18
N ARG A 66 12.41 -3.24 14.20
CA ARG A 66 11.31 -2.28 14.32
C ARG A 66 11.07 -1.83 15.76
N CYS A 67 10.90 -2.76 16.71
CA CYS A 67 10.55 -2.43 18.10
C CYS A 67 11.66 -2.68 19.11
N GLY A 68 12.66 -3.52 18.81
CA GLY A 68 13.73 -3.94 19.73
C GLY A 68 13.37 -5.15 20.61
N GLY A 69 12.17 -5.74 20.45
CA GLY A 69 11.80 -6.97 21.16
C GLY A 69 12.49 -8.21 20.59
N LEU A 70 12.25 -9.37 21.21
CA LEU A 70 12.82 -10.65 20.76
C LEU A 70 12.23 -11.04 19.39
N PRO A 71 13.05 -11.41 18.41
CA PRO A 71 12.59 -11.90 17.13
C PRO A 71 11.83 -13.23 17.29
N LYS A 72 10.93 -13.52 16.35
CA LYS A 72 10.34 -14.84 16.21
C LYS A 72 11.40 -15.79 15.64
N GLU A 73 11.40 -17.04 16.07
CA GLU A 73 12.29 -18.09 15.55
C GLU A 73 12.31 -18.11 14.03
N GLY A 74 13.49 -18.18 13.42
CA GLY A 74 13.69 -18.14 11.97
C GLY A 74 13.35 -16.80 11.29
N ARG A 75 13.07 -15.73 12.05
CA ARG A 75 12.72 -14.41 11.53
C ARG A 75 13.55 -13.29 12.17
N GLN A 76 13.71 -12.19 11.45
CA GLN A 76 14.36 -10.98 12.01
C GLN A 76 13.40 -10.12 12.84
N GLN A 77 12.09 -10.30 12.69
CA GLN A 77 11.07 -9.50 13.36
C GLN A 77 10.35 -10.31 14.44
N CYS A 78 9.88 -9.64 15.49
CA CYS A 78 9.05 -10.26 16.51
C CYS A 78 7.63 -10.55 16.00
N ALA A 79 6.94 -11.48 16.66
CA ALA A 79 5.58 -11.90 16.29
C ALA A 79 4.59 -10.71 16.22
N VAL A 80 4.66 -9.78 17.16
CA VAL A 80 3.80 -8.59 17.20
C VAL A 80 4.02 -7.69 15.98
N CYS A 81 5.28 -7.44 15.60
CA CYS A 81 5.58 -6.62 14.43
C CYS A 81 5.19 -7.30 13.11
N LEU A 82 5.32 -8.62 13.02
CA LEU A 82 4.85 -9.41 11.87
C LEU A 82 3.33 -9.36 11.75
N ALA A 83 2.60 -9.61 12.85
CA ALA A 83 1.15 -9.56 12.86
C ALA A 83 0.62 -8.16 12.48
N HIS A 84 1.23 -7.11 13.04
CA HIS A 84 0.88 -5.72 12.69
C HIS A 84 1.12 -5.44 11.19
N TRP A 85 2.24 -5.91 10.63
CA TRP A 85 2.54 -5.76 9.21
C TRP A 85 1.51 -6.51 8.34
N SER A 86 1.24 -7.78 8.65
CA SER A 86 0.28 -8.60 7.91
C SER A 86 -1.11 -7.96 7.88
N ARG A 87 -1.59 -7.47 9.04
CA ARG A 87 -2.87 -6.76 9.11
C ARG A 87 -2.89 -5.53 8.22
N ARG A 88 -1.87 -4.67 8.27
CA ARG A 88 -1.80 -3.47 7.42
C ARG A 88 -1.77 -3.79 5.93
N VAL A 89 -1.03 -4.83 5.53
CA VAL A 89 -0.99 -5.28 4.14
C VAL A 89 -2.37 -5.77 3.70
N GLN A 90 -3.08 -6.51 4.58
CA GLN A 90 -4.42 -6.99 4.28
C GLN A 90 -5.44 -5.84 4.17
N GLU A 91 -5.42 -4.90 5.11
CA GLU A 91 -6.28 -3.71 5.07
C GLU A 91 -6.05 -2.90 3.78
N GLU A 92 -4.79 -2.70 3.41
CA GLU A 92 -4.45 -1.99 2.18
C GLU A 92 -4.87 -2.78 0.93
N ARG A 93 -4.68 -4.09 0.92
CA ARG A 93 -5.13 -4.96 -0.18
C ARG A 93 -6.63 -4.83 -0.41
N VAL A 94 -7.43 -4.91 0.65
CA VAL A 94 -8.90 -4.76 0.56
C VAL A 94 -9.25 -3.40 -0.02
N ARG A 95 -8.68 -2.33 0.53
CA ARG A 95 -8.95 -0.96 0.07
C ARG A 95 -8.57 -0.74 -1.40
N LEU A 96 -7.37 -1.15 -1.81
CA LEU A 96 -6.92 -0.94 -3.19
C LEU A 96 -7.68 -1.82 -4.19
N ARG A 97 -8.01 -3.05 -3.77
CA ARG A 97 -8.86 -3.94 -4.57
C ARG A 97 -10.22 -3.31 -4.83
N GLN A 98 -10.85 -2.74 -3.81
CA GLN A 98 -12.13 -2.05 -3.95
C GLN A 98 -12.06 -0.93 -5.00
N ILE A 99 -11.06 -0.06 -4.92
CA ILE A 99 -10.85 1.03 -5.88
C ILE A 99 -10.71 0.49 -7.31
N VAL A 100 -9.98 -0.61 -7.50
CA VAL A 100 -9.78 -1.19 -8.83
C VAL A 100 -11.08 -1.84 -9.34
N LEU A 101 -11.81 -2.57 -8.50
CA LEU A 101 -13.09 -3.17 -8.89
C LEU A 101 -14.11 -2.10 -9.28
N GLU A 102 -14.26 -1.05 -8.49
CA GLU A 102 -15.18 0.06 -8.78
C GLU A 102 -14.86 0.74 -10.12
N HIS A 103 -13.55 0.96 -10.39
CA HIS A 103 -13.14 1.60 -11.66
C HIS A 103 -13.53 0.77 -12.89
N TYR A 104 -13.37 -0.55 -12.84
CA TYR A 104 -13.69 -1.45 -13.95
C TYR A 104 -15.14 -1.94 -13.95
N GLY A 105 -16.05 -1.31 -13.20
CA GLY A 105 -17.49 -1.54 -13.26
C GLY A 105 -18.03 -2.59 -12.31
N ALA A 106 -17.21 -3.10 -11.38
CA ALA A 106 -17.56 -4.01 -10.27
C ALA A 106 -18.37 -5.27 -10.69
N ALA A 107 -18.28 -5.68 -11.94
CA ALA A 107 -18.94 -6.88 -12.47
C ALA A 107 -18.04 -7.60 -13.50
N CYS A 108 -18.29 -8.89 -13.66
CA CYS A 108 -17.63 -9.69 -14.68
C CYS A 108 -18.04 -9.21 -16.08
N ALA A 109 -17.08 -8.83 -16.91
CA ALA A 109 -17.32 -8.37 -18.26
C ALA A 109 -17.92 -9.45 -19.19
N CYS A 110 -17.87 -10.72 -18.77
CA CYS A 110 -18.38 -11.85 -19.54
C CYS A 110 -19.80 -12.26 -19.13
N CYS A 111 -20.05 -12.55 -17.83
CA CYS A 111 -21.31 -13.11 -17.36
C CYS A 111 -22.10 -12.21 -16.41
N GLY A 112 -21.58 -11.03 -16.08
CA GLY A 112 -22.27 -10.08 -15.19
C GLY A 112 -22.19 -10.42 -13.70
N GLU A 113 -21.46 -11.46 -13.28
CA GLU A 113 -21.25 -11.76 -11.84
C GLU A 113 -20.75 -10.52 -11.09
N SER A 114 -21.41 -10.14 -10.02
CA SER A 114 -21.14 -8.91 -9.25
C SER A 114 -20.67 -9.14 -7.81
N LEU A 115 -20.65 -10.41 -7.34
CA LEU A 115 -20.06 -10.71 -6.04
C LEU A 115 -18.56 -10.47 -6.10
N GLN A 116 -18.13 -9.45 -5.34
CA GLN A 116 -16.75 -8.98 -5.40
C GLN A 116 -15.72 -10.07 -5.08
N GLU A 117 -16.08 -11.01 -4.21
CA GLU A 117 -15.25 -12.15 -3.83
C GLU A 117 -14.89 -13.03 -5.02
N PHE A 118 -15.76 -13.11 -6.01
CA PHE A 118 -15.57 -13.92 -7.21
C PHE A 118 -14.84 -13.19 -8.34
N LEU A 119 -14.70 -11.87 -8.25
CA LEU A 119 -14.08 -11.08 -9.31
C LEU A 119 -12.54 -11.13 -9.23
N THR A 120 -11.90 -11.13 -10.39
CA THR A 120 -10.45 -11.01 -10.56
C THR A 120 -10.14 -10.03 -11.68
N VAL A 121 -8.96 -9.39 -11.60
CA VAL A 121 -8.45 -8.56 -12.69
C VAL A 121 -7.76 -9.47 -13.70
N ASP A 122 -8.18 -9.39 -14.95
CA ASP A 122 -7.67 -10.16 -16.07
C ASP A 122 -7.11 -9.23 -17.16
N HIS A 123 -6.13 -9.71 -17.92
CA HIS A 123 -5.63 -9.05 -19.11
C HIS A 123 -6.52 -9.40 -20.31
N VAL A 124 -7.06 -8.40 -20.99
CA VAL A 124 -7.93 -8.61 -22.16
C VAL A 124 -7.27 -9.54 -23.16
N ASN A 125 -5.98 -9.39 -23.41
CA ASN A 125 -5.19 -10.17 -24.37
C ASN A 125 -4.71 -11.53 -23.82
N GLY A 126 -4.99 -11.89 -22.55
CA GLY A 126 -4.53 -13.14 -21.94
C GLY A 126 -3.02 -13.23 -21.67
N ASP A 127 -2.28 -12.14 -21.81
CA ASP A 127 -0.81 -12.07 -21.73
C ASP A 127 -0.25 -11.88 -20.31
N GLY A 128 -1.10 -11.88 -19.29
CA GLY A 128 -0.71 -11.59 -17.91
C GLY A 128 0.36 -12.53 -17.33
N HIS A 129 0.44 -13.78 -17.80
CA HIS A 129 1.50 -14.70 -17.39
C HIS A 129 2.86 -14.28 -17.97
N LEU A 130 2.90 -13.85 -19.22
CA LEU A 130 4.12 -13.36 -19.88
C LEU A 130 4.62 -12.07 -19.21
N ARG A 131 3.71 -11.11 -18.93
CA ARG A 131 4.05 -9.87 -18.24
C ARG A 131 4.66 -10.10 -16.86
N ARG A 132 4.13 -11.07 -16.10
CA ARG A 132 4.73 -11.43 -14.80
C ARG A 132 6.11 -12.06 -14.95
N GLN A 133 6.33 -12.94 -15.95
CA GLN A 133 7.65 -13.51 -16.23
C GLN A 133 8.67 -12.45 -16.64
N GLN A 134 8.26 -11.45 -17.40
CA GLN A 134 9.08 -10.31 -17.80
C GLN A 134 9.30 -9.29 -16.67
N GLY A 135 8.63 -9.46 -15.52
CA GLY A 135 8.71 -8.53 -14.39
C GLY A 135 8.03 -7.18 -14.63
N THR A 136 7.22 -7.06 -15.69
CA THR A 136 6.47 -5.83 -15.98
C THR A 136 5.25 -5.68 -15.08
N ASP A 137 4.65 -6.82 -14.67
CA ASP A 137 3.52 -6.84 -13.74
C ASP A 137 3.94 -7.31 -12.35
N GLN A 138 3.47 -6.59 -11.36
CA GLN A 138 3.65 -6.92 -9.96
C GLN A 138 2.63 -7.98 -9.50
N SER A 139 2.72 -8.41 -8.24
CA SER A 139 1.77 -9.34 -7.64
C SER A 139 1.18 -8.80 -6.34
N GLY A 140 0.04 -9.33 -5.90
CA GLY A 140 -0.59 -8.98 -4.64
C GLY A 140 -0.94 -7.49 -4.53
N VAL A 141 -0.62 -6.86 -3.40
CA VAL A 141 -0.91 -5.42 -3.15
C VAL A 141 -0.17 -4.51 -4.13
N ALA A 142 1.04 -4.89 -4.55
CA ALA A 142 1.85 -4.11 -5.47
C ALA A 142 1.19 -4.03 -6.85
N TRP A 143 0.47 -5.06 -7.28
CA TRP A 143 -0.30 -5.08 -8.51
C TRP A 143 -1.40 -4.01 -8.51
N TYR A 144 -2.24 -3.95 -7.47
CA TYR A 144 -3.27 -2.91 -7.38
C TYR A 144 -2.68 -1.49 -7.35
N ARG A 145 -1.56 -1.29 -6.65
CA ARG A 145 -0.84 -0.01 -6.67
C ARG A 145 -0.34 0.35 -8.07
N GLN A 146 0.14 -0.64 -8.83
CA GLN A 146 0.61 -0.45 -10.20
C GLN A 146 -0.54 -0.04 -11.11
N ILE A 147 -1.68 -0.74 -11.07
CA ILE A 147 -2.88 -0.40 -11.84
C ILE A 147 -3.30 1.06 -11.60
N ILE A 148 -3.42 1.45 -10.31
CA ILE A 148 -3.83 2.81 -9.95
C ILE A 148 -2.81 3.84 -10.41
N ARG A 149 -1.51 3.58 -10.20
CA ARG A 149 -0.43 4.50 -10.62
C ARG A 149 -0.35 4.68 -12.13
N ASN A 150 -0.67 3.64 -12.89
CA ASN A 150 -0.68 3.67 -14.36
C ASN A 150 -1.99 4.20 -14.94
N GLY A 151 -2.89 4.77 -14.10
CA GLY A 151 -4.14 5.38 -14.57
C GLY A 151 -5.17 4.38 -15.08
N PHE A 152 -5.20 3.17 -14.51
CA PHE A 152 -6.15 2.10 -14.86
C PHE A 152 -6.07 1.71 -16.34
N PRO A 153 -5.08 0.90 -16.73
CA PRO A 153 -4.86 0.49 -18.11
C PRO A 153 -6.12 -0.11 -18.78
N GLN A 154 -6.37 0.26 -20.02
CA GLN A 154 -7.55 -0.18 -20.77
C GLN A 154 -7.47 -1.63 -21.26
N ASP A 155 -6.30 -2.25 -21.18
CA ASP A 155 -6.05 -3.66 -21.50
C ASP A 155 -6.33 -4.61 -20.34
N LEU A 156 -6.92 -4.08 -19.25
CA LEU A 156 -7.41 -4.86 -18.12
C LEU A 156 -8.94 -4.85 -18.06
N GLN A 157 -9.50 -5.92 -17.53
CA GLN A 157 -10.93 -6.12 -17.33
C GLN A 157 -11.20 -6.90 -16.05
N LEU A 158 -12.46 -6.93 -15.60
CA LEU A 158 -12.89 -7.83 -14.55
C LEU A 158 -13.53 -9.09 -15.14
N LEU A 159 -13.08 -10.23 -14.70
CA LEU A 159 -13.75 -11.51 -14.92
C LEU A 159 -14.01 -12.19 -13.58
N CYS A 160 -15.08 -12.97 -13.49
CA CYS A 160 -15.20 -13.92 -12.38
C CYS A 160 -14.20 -15.07 -12.57
N TRP A 161 -13.90 -15.78 -11.49
CA TRP A 161 -12.92 -16.88 -11.51
C TRP A 161 -13.24 -17.92 -12.59
N ASN A 162 -14.51 -18.27 -12.77
CA ASN A 162 -14.92 -19.25 -13.77
C ASN A 162 -14.66 -18.75 -15.21
N CYS A 163 -15.06 -17.51 -15.52
CA CYS A 163 -14.82 -16.94 -16.84
C CYS A 163 -13.34 -16.73 -17.14
N ASN A 164 -12.57 -16.30 -16.14
CA ASN A 164 -11.12 -16.13 -16.28
C ASN A 164 -10.42 -17.47 -16.52
N GLU A 165 -10.77 -18.50 -15.76
CA GLU A 165 -10.19 -19.84 -15.95
C GLU A 165 -10.63 -20.48 -17.27
N ALA A 166 -11.89 -20.33 -17.65
CA ALA A 166 -12.37 -20.81 -18.95
C ALA A 166 -11.63 -20.12 -20.12
N LYS A 167 -11.44 -18.82 -20.05
CA LYS A 167 -10.64 -18.06 -21.01
C LYS A 167 -9.19 -18.59 -21.08
N ARG A 168 -8.57 -18.87 -19.94
CA ARG A 168 -7.21 -19.41 -19.88
C ARG A 168 -7.07 -20.78 -20.55
N ILE A 169 -8.08 -21.67 -20.37
CA ILE A 169 -8.05 -23.05 -20.89
C ILE A 169 -8.43 -23.08 -22.38
N TYR A 170 -9.47 -22.36 -22.75
CA TYR A 170 -10.11 -22.49 -24.07
C TYR A 170 -9.84 -21.30 -25.01
N GLY A 171 -9.07 -20.30 -24.55
CA GLY A 171 -8.84 -19.05 -25.30
C GLY A 171 -10.01 -18.06 -25.23
N THR A 172 -11.23 -18.55 -25.04
CA THR A 172 -12.46 -17.73 -24.84
C THR A 172 -13.36 -18.39 -23.80
N CYS A 173 -14.23 -17.61 -23.19
CA CYS A 173 -15.20 -18.15 -22.25
C CYS A 173 -16.40 -18.76 -23.02
N PRO A 174 -16.89 -19.94 -22.63
CA PRO A 174 -18.05 -20.58 -23.28
C PRO A 174 -19.32 -19.71 -23.29
N HIS A 175 -19.48 -18.75 -22.39
CA HIS A 175 -20.61 -17.81 -22.42
C HIS A 175 -20.69 -16.97 -23.70
N HIS A 176 -19.61 -16.85 -24.48
CA HIS A 176 -19.59 -16.16 -25.76
C HIS A 176 -19.96 -17.09 -26.94
N LEU A 177 -20.19 -18.38 -26.68
CA LEU A 177 -20.52 -19.38 -27.67
C LEU A 177 -22.03 -19.72 -27.67
N ILE A 178 -22.78 -19.11 -26.75
CA ILE A 178 -24.22 -19.24 -26.60
C ILE A 178 -24.84 -17.89 -27.00
#